data_67bd509a31d31fbaace3fa1cf434d76d
#
_entry.id   67bd509a31d31fbaace3fa1cf434d76d
#
_cell.length_a   1.000
_cell.length_b   1.000
_cell.length_c   1.000
_cell.angle_alpha   90.00
_cell.angle_beta   90.00
_cell.angle_gamma   90.00
#
_symmetry.space_group_name_H-M   'P 1'
#
loop_
_entity.id
_entity.type
_entity.pdbx_description
1 polymer ?
#
loop_
_entity_poly.entity_id
_entity_poly.type
_entity_poly.pdbx_seq_one_letter_code
_entity_poly.pdbx_strand_id
1 'polypeptide(L)'
;KNYWEKGEKSAYIRRYKEDYRGKRGDALFESIEKDEIIKELTDGVYDGIKYQSGRWYFSKFDEKTQKKIIGDDPFFFFFSTSDMEHDKSTSYPDGTTIVFDEFLTRGFYLQNEFVLFMNTLSTIIRHRNNVKIYMLGNTVNKFAPYFIEMGLKHVGSMEKGDIDVYTYGSSKLKVAVEYCASPKKEGKKSDVYFAFDNPSLQLITGGAWEIDLYPHCPVK
;
A
#
# COMPACT_ATOMS: atom_id res chain seq x y z
N LYS A 1 13.39 9.44 1.43
CA LYS A 1 14.00 10.79 1.27
C LYS A 1 13.45 11.78 2.29
N ASN A 2 12.14 12.02 2.33
CA ASN A 2 11.53 12.99 3.28
C ASN A 2 11.89 12.73 4.74
N TYR A 3 11.93 11.46 5.18
CA TYR A 3 12.38 11.14 6.54
C TYR A 3 13.82 11.62 6.76
N TRP A 4 14.74 11.31 5.83
CA TRP A 4 16.15 11.67 5.97
C TRP A 4 16.37 13.17 5.99
N GLU A 5 15.67 13.88 5.11
CA GLU A 5 15.81 15.34 4.99
C GLU A 5 15.09 16.13 6.09
N LYS A 6 13.93 15.63 6.56
CA LYS A 6 12.98 16.40 7.38
C LYS A 6 12.51 15.69 8.66
N GLY A 7 12.92 14.45 8.87
CA GLY A 7 12.41 13.60 9.95
C GLY A 7 10.96 13.15 9.80
N GLU A 8 10.37 13.29 8.60
CA GLU A 8 8.99 12.88 8.34
C GLU A 8 8.87 11.34 8.29
N LYS A 9 7.99 10.77 9.08
CA LYS A 9 7.74 9.34 9.15
C LYS A 9 6.61 8.91 8.24
N SER A 10 6.55 7.61 7.92
CA SER A 10 5.52 7.05 7.08
C SER A 10 4.87 5.83 7.73
N ALA A 11 3.64 5.53 7.34
CA ALA A 11 2.91 4.36 7.77
C ALA A 11 2.56 3.47 6.59
N TYR A 12 2.62 2.18 6.80
CA TYR A 12 2.25 1.16 5.84
C TYR A 12 1.13 0.30 6.39
N ILE A 13 0.04 0.23 5.67
CA ILE A 13 -1.16 -0.49 6.08
C ILE A 13 -1.38 -1.68 5.16
N ARG A 14 -1.70 -2.83 5.76
CA ARG A 14 -2.20 -4.03 5.07
C ARG A 14 -3.48 -4.51 5.77
N ARG A 15 -4.20 -5.41 5.12
CA ARG A 15 -5.41 -5.99 5.70
C ARG A 15 -5.12 -6.85 6.90
N TYR A 16 -4.12 -7.72 6.82
CA TYR A 16 -3.77 -8.71 7.84
C TYR A 16 -2.36 -8.49 8.39
N LYS A 17 -2.20 -8.75 9.69
CA LYS A 17 -0.92 -8.64 10.39
C LYS A 17 0.12 -9.65 9.89
N GLU A 18 -0.36 -10.83 9.48
CA GLU A 18 0.46 -11.92 8.97
C GLU A 18 1.21 -11.56 7.68
N ASP A 19 0.72 -10.57 6.94
CA ASP A 19 1.32 -10.11 5.69
C ASP A 19 2.76 -9.59 5.88
N TYR A 20 3.11 -9.18 7.10
CA TYR A 20 4.43 -8.58 7.41
C TYR A 20 5.12 -9.16 8.64
N ARG A 21 4.91 -10.42 8.96
CA ARG A 21 5.67 -11.08 10.02
C ARG A 21 7.01 -11.61 9.52
N GLY A 22 8.07 -11.40 10.34
CA GLY A 22 9.39 -11.98 10.11
C GLY A 22 10.04 -11.52 8.81
N LYS A 23 10.50 -12.46 8.01
CA LYS A 23 11.22 -12.19 6.75
C LYS A 23 10.45 -11.36 5.72
N ARG A 24 9.11 -11.36 5.76
CA ARG A 24 8.30 -10.57 4.82
C ARG A 24 8.49 -9.06 5.06
N GLY A 25 8.67 -8.66 6.32
CA GLY A 25 8.97 -7.27 6.64
C GLY A 25 10.33 -6.82 6.11
N ASP A 26 11.36 -7.66 6.21
CA ASP A 26 12.68 -7.35 5.65
C ASP A 26 12.62 -7.26 4.10
N ALA A 27 11.83 -8.13 3.46
CA ALA A 27 11.74 -8.20 1.99
C ALA A 27 11.11 -6.98 1.31
N LEU A 28 10.34 -6.15 2.05
CA LEU A 28 9.67 -4.97 1.48
C LEU A 28 10.63 -4.02 0.76
N PHE A 29 11.81 -3.84 1.30
CA PHE A 29 12.82 -2.91 0.80
C PHE A 29 14.01 -3.59 0.10
N GLU A 30 13.98 -4.91 -0.09
CA GLU A 30 15.11 -5.68 -0.62
C GLU A 30 15.59 -5.20 -2.00
N SER A 31 14.67 -4.80 -2.88
CA SER A 31 15.03 -4.27 -4.20
C SER A 31 15.78 -2.93 -4.09
N ILE A 32 15.31 -2.05 -3.20
CA ILE A 32 15.91 -0.73 -2.97
C ILE A 32 17.29 -0.86 -2.32
N GLU A 33 17.49 -1.87 -1.45
CA GLU A 33 18.81 -2.17 -0.88
C GLU A 33 19.78 -2.66 -1.96
N LYS A 34 19.35 -3.56 -2.85
CA LYS A 34 20.18 -4.09 -3.96
C LYS A 34 20.62 -3.02 -4.93
N ASP A 35 19.79 -2.04 -5.18
CA ASP A 35 20.09 -0.93 -6.10
C ASP A 35 20.90 0.21 -5.43
N GLU A 36 21.38 0.00 -4.19
CA GLU A 36 22.15 0.97 -3.39
C GLU A 36 21.44 2.32 -3.12
N ILE A 37 20.13 2.39 -3.37
CA ILE A 37 19.32 3.61 -3.22
C ILE A 37 19.37 4.14 -1.79
N ILE A 38 19.49 3.26 -0.80
CA ILE A 38 19.59 3.66 0.62
C ILE A 38 20.86 4.46 0.87
N LYS A 39 21.98 4.05 0.31
CA LYS A 39 23.26 4.79 0.41
C LYS A 39 23.13 6.18 -0.21
N GLU A 40 22.51 6.27 -1.39
CA GLU A 40 22.30 7.53 -2.08
C GLU A 40 21.39 8.47 -1.26
N LEU A 41 20.27 7.97 -0.75
CA LEU A 41 19.30 8.76 0.00
C LEU A 41 19.82 9.23 1.36
N THR A 42 20.82 8.57 1.94
CA THR A 42 21.38 8.85 3.26
C THR A 42 22.81 9.36 3.24
N ASP A 43 23.28 9.82 2.06
CA ASP A 43 24.64 10.31 1.87
C ASP A 43 25.72 9.33 2.39
N GLY A 44 25.49 8.03 2.23
CA GLY A 44 26.37 6.95 2.65
C GLY A 44 26.37 6.64 4.16
N VAL A 45 25.49 7.28 4.94
CA VAL A 45 25.40 7.02 6.38
C VAL A 45 24.85 5.61 6.66
N TYR A 46 23.88 5.16 5.87
CA TYR A 46 23.28 3.83 5.93
C TYR A 46 23.36 3.12 4.58
N ASP A 47 23.38 1.78 4.61
CA ASP A 47 23.44 0.93 3.41
C ASP A 47 22.29 -0.08 3.33
N GLY A 48 21.41 -0.14 4.33
CA GLY A 48 20.31 -1.07 4.36
C GLY A 48 19.19 -0.66 5.29
N ILE A 49 18.20 -1.54 5.38
CA ILE A 49 17.02 -1.39 6.23
C ILE A 49 16.85 -2.66 7.06
N LYS A 50 16.36 -2.51 8.29
CA LYS A 50 16.01 -3.62 9.17
C LYS A 50 14.59 -3.50 9.67
N TYR A 51 13.81 -4.57 9.46
CA TYR A 51 12.49 -4.71 10.07
C TYR A 51 12.58 -5.29 11.46
N GLN A 52 11.91 -4.66 12.42
CA GLN A 52 11.83 -5.15 13.79
C GLN A 52 10.49 -4.78 14.42
N SER A 53 9.70 -5.77 14.80
CA SER A 53 8.44 -5.57 15.55
C SER A 53 7.48 -4.53 14.97
N GLY A 54 7.20 -4.60 13.67
CA GLY A 54 6.30 -3.67 13.00
C GLY A 54 6.91 -2.32 12.63
N ARG A 55 8.22 -2.20 12.67
CA ARG A 55 8.93 -0.95 12.38
C ARG A 55 10.13 -1.21 11.48
N TRP A 56 10.44 -0.26 10.60
CA TRP A 56 11.64 -0.29 9.78
C TRP A 56 12.59 0.80 10.20
N TYR A 57 13.84 0.41 10.32
CA TYR A 57 14.95 1.24 10.71
C TYR A 57 16.00 1.24 9.63
N PHE A 58 16.68 2.35 9.42
CA PHE A 58 17.90 2.34 8.65
C PHE A 58 18.97 1.51 9.37
N SER A 59 19.82 0.86 8.61
CA SER A 59 20.90 0.03 9.14
C SER A 59 22.16 0.20 8.33
N LYS A 60 23.29 -0.09 8.99
CA LYS A 60 24.62 -0.10 8.36
C LYS A 60 25.32 -1.41 8.69
N PHE A 61 25.96 -1.99 7.69
CA PHE A 61 26.82 -3.16 7.93
C PHE A 61 28.19 -2.69 8.45
N ASP A 62 28.57 -3.17 9.61
CA ASP A 62 29.87 -2.92 10.21
C ASP A 62 30.83 -4.07 9.85
N GLU A 63 31.78 -3.79 8.97
CA GLU A 63 32.78 -4.77 8.51
C GLU A 63 33.66 -5.30 9.62
N LYS A 64 33.92 -4.50 10.69
CA LYS A 64 34.79 -4.89 11.80
C LYS A 64 34.09 -5.91 12.68
N THR A 65 32.84 -5.71 13.00
CA THR A 65 32.09 -6.59 13.91
C THR A 65 31.28 -7.63 13.15
N GLN A 66 31.19 -7.56 11.81
CA GLN A 66 30.38 -8.42 10.94
C GLN A 66 28.89 -8.41 11.36
N LYS A 67 28.40 -7.28 11.87
CA LYS A 67 27.01 -7.11 12.33
C LYS A 67 26.34 -5.92 11.66
N LYS A 68 25.02 -6.00 11.51
CA LYS A 68 24.18 -4.84 11.14
C LYS A 68 23.99 -3.96 12.39
N ILE A 69 24.40 -2.71 12.31
CA ILE A 69 24.08 -1.67 13.29
C ILE A 69 22.76 -1.06 12.86
N ILE A 70 21.79 -1.01 13.76
CA ILE A 70 20.44 -0.51 13.51
C ILE A 70 20.35 0.90 14.08
N GLY A 71 19.77 1.83 13.32
CA GLY A 71 19.51 3.20 13.79
C GLY A 71 18.47 3.21 14.91
N ASP A 72 18.51 4.21 15.76
CA ASP A 72 17.67 4.28 16.96
C ASP A 72 16.22 4.67 16.67
N ASP A 73 15.97 5.38 15.59
CA ASP A 73 14.63 5.93 15.27
C ASP A 73 14.03 5.27 14.00
N PRO A 74 12.83 4.68 14.11
CA PRO A 74 12.17 4.09 12.95
C PRO A 74 11.62 5.17 12.02
N PHE A 75 11.76 4.97 10.72
CA PHE A 75 11.21 5.87 9.70
C PHE A 75 9.88 5.40 9.12
N PHE A 76 9.52 4.12 9.32
CA PHE A 76 8.34 3.50 8.71
C PHE A 76 7.67 2.55 9.70
N PHE A 77 6.34 2.60 9.79
CA PHE A 77 5.55 1.82 10.74
C PHE A 77 4.54 0.95 10.03
N PHE A 78 4.38 -0.28 10.49
CA PHE A 78 3.37 -1.20 10.00
C PHE A 78 2.09 -1.15 10.84
N PHE A 79 0.94 -1.18 10.13
CA PHE A 79 -0.39 -1.33 10.69
C PHE A 79 -1.18 -2.39 9.93
N SER A 80 -2.09 -3.08 10.62
CA SER A 80 -3.08 -3.92 9.96
C SER A 80 -4.50 -3.47 10.31
N THR A 81 -5.39 -3.50 9.33
CA THR A 81 -6.80 -3.16 9.59
C THR A 81 -7.50 -4.20 10.47
N SER A 82 -7.01 -5.45 10.47
CA SER A 82 -7.57 -6.53 11.29
C SER A 82 -7.22 -6.46 12.78
N ASP A 83 -6.20 -5.69 13.19
CA ASP A 83 -5.66 -5.70 14.56
C ASP A 83 -5.69 -4.33 15.27
N MET A 84 -6.40 -3.38 14.68
CA MET A 84 -6.37 -1.97 15.10
C MET A 84 -6.90 -1.70 16.50
N GLU A 85 -7.71 -2.57 17.07
CA GLU A 85 -8.25 -2.35 18.43
C GLU A 85 -7.17 -2.40 19.51
N HIS A 86 -6.06 -3.07 19.23
CA HIS A 86 -4.93 -3.21 20.15
C HIS A 86 -3.92 -2.04 20.10
N ASP A 87 -3.90 -1.26 19.01
CA ASP A 87 -2.89 -0.22 18.77
C ASP A 87 -3.33 1.22 19.15
N LYS A 88 -4.55 1.38 19.71
CA LYS A 88 -5.15 2.71 19.98
C LYS A 88 -4.37 3.60 20.96
N SER A 89 -3.47 3.02 21.76
CA SER A 89 -2.71 3.76 22.79
C SER A 89 -1.37 4.30 22.31
N THR A 90 -0.88 3.90 21.14
CA THR A 90 0.45 4.30 20.65
C THR A 90 0.37 5.62 19.87
N SER A 91 1.33 6.52 20.11
CA SER A 91 1.49 7.76 19.35
C SER A 91 2.50 7.57 18.23
N TYR A 92 2.17 8.08 17.05
CA TYR A 92 3.04 8.06 15.88
C TYR A 92 3.29 9.51 15.42
N PRO A 93 4.17 10.25 16.12
CA PRO A 93 4.49 11.61 15.74
C PRO A 93 5.13 11.65 14.34
N ASP A 94 5.01 12.77 13.67
CA ASP A 94 5.71 13.10 12.41
C ASP A 94 5.33 12.23 11.19
N GLY A 95 4.27 11.41 11.29
CA GLY A 95 3.75 10.64 10.17
C GLY A 95 3.02 11.53 9.15
N THR A 96 3.59 11.73 7.97
CA THR A 96 3.04 12.60 6.90
C THR A 96 2.59 11.83 5.67
N THR A 97 3.02 10.57 5.55
CA THR A 97 2.69 9.70 4.42
C THR A 97 2.14 8.37 4.91
N ILE A 98 0.99 7.96 4.36
CA ILE A 98 0.37 6.67 4.64
C ILE A 98 0.20 5.94 3.33
N VAL A 99 0.61 4.67 3.30
CA VAL A 99 0.41 3.78 2.16
C VAL A 99 -0.46 2.61 2.60
N PHE A 100 -1.63 2.47 1.99
CA PHE A 100 -2.46 1.27 2.14
C PHE A 100 -2.31 0.42 0.89
N ASP A 101 -1.57 -0.66 1.02
CA ASP A 101 -1.27 -1.56 -0.08
C ASP A 101 -2.23 -2.73 -0.14
N GLU A 102 -2.60 -3.13 -1.37
CA GLU A 102 -3.61 -4.14 -1.67
C GLU A 102 -4.97 -3.88 -1.00
N PHE A 103 -5.44 -2.62 -1.05
CA PHE A 103 -6.77 -2.29 -0.52
C PHE A 103 -7.91 -3.00 -1.29
N LEU A 104 -7.70 -3.32 -2.56
CA LEU A 104 -8.60 -4.19 -3.33
C LEU A 104 -8.18 -5.65 -3.18
N THR A 105 -9.15 -6.55 -3.08
CA THR A 105 -8.92 -7.99 -2.92
C THR A 105 -9.87 -8.82 -3.77
N ARG A 106 -9.41 -10.00 -4.19
CA ARG A 106 -10.24 -11.05 -4.79
C ARG A 106 -10.95 -11.91 -3.73
N GLY A 107 -10.43 -11.88 -2.51
CA GLY A 107 -11.03 -12.57 -1.37
C GLY A 107 -12.14 -11.76 -0.72
N PHE A 108 -12.35 -12.05 0.55
CA PHE A 108 -13.34 -11.35 1.35
C PHE A 108 -12.75 -10.10 1.98
N TYR A 109 -13.55 -9.03 2.03
CA TYR A 109 -13.28 -7.88 2.85
C TYR A 109 -13.61 -8.19 4.32
N LEU A 110 -12.92 -7.54 5.25
CA LEU A 110 -13.28 -7.62 6.66
C LEU A 110 -14.67 -7.01 6.88
N GLN A 111 -15.36 -7.48 7.91
CA GLN A 111 -16.62 -6.85 8.30
C GLN A 111 -16.37 -5.37 8.66
N ASN A 112 -17.12 -4.47 8.04
CA ASN A 112 -16.96 -3.01 8.20
C ASN A 112 -15.53 -2.51 7.89
N GLU A 113 -14.86 -3.10 6.90
CA GLU A 113 -13.44 -2.82 6.61
C GLU A 113 -13.15 -1.33 6.38
N PHE A 114 -14.05 -0.60 5.72
CA PHE A 114 -13.88 0.84 5.54
C PHE A 114 -13.84 1.59 6.89
N VAL A 115 -14.69 1.22 7.84
CA VAL A 115 -14.72 1.80 9.18
C VAL A 115 -13.42 1.45 9.93
N LEU A 116 -12.95 0.21 9.83
CA LEU A 116 -11.67 -0.20 10.41
C LEU A 116 -10.51 0.61 9.83
N PHE A 117 -10.50 0.81 8.52
CA PHE A 117 -9.52 1.66 7.86
C PHE A 117 -9.57 3.12 8.35
N MET A 118 -10.75 3.71 8.46
CA MET A 118 -10.91 5.08 8.99
C MET A 118 -10.46 5.19 10.44
N ASN A 119 -10.69 4.19 11.26
CA ASN A 119 -10.16 4.12 12.63
C ASN A 119 -8.62 4.03 12.64
N THR A 120 -8.04 3.25 11.72
CA THR A 120 -6.59 3.18 11.53
C THR A 120 -6.04 4.56 11.18
N LEU A 121 -6.62 5.22 10.20
CA LEU A 121 -6.23 6.58 9.82
C LEU A 121 -6.35 7.55 10.98
N SER A 122 -7.45 7.52 11.73
CA SER A 122 -7.66 8.38 12.91
C SER A 122 -6.56 8.19 13.96
N THR A 123 -6.14 6.96 14.19
CA THR A 123 -5.05 6.64 15.13
C THR A 123 -3.70 7.17 14.65
N ILE A 124 -3.41 7.05 13.36
CA ILE A 124 -2.15 7.50 12.77
C ILE A 124 -2.12 9.03 12.64
N ILE A 125 -3.17 9.60 12.07
CA ILE A 125 -3.23 11.03 11.71
C ILE A 125 -3.45 11.91 12.94
N ARG A 126 -4.35 11.50 13.83
CA ARG A 126 -4.80 12.30 14.98
C ARG A 126 -5.26 13.71 14.55
N HIS A 127 -4.58 14.74 15.01
CA HIS A 127 -4.94 16.14 14.75
C HIS A 127 -4.19 16.78 13.59
N ARG A 128 -3.45 15.99 12.80
CA ARG A 128 -2.68 16.49 11.66
C ARG A 128 -3.55 16.64 10.42
N ASN A 129 -3.26 17.63 9.61
CA ASN A 129 -3.99 17.93 8.37
C ASN A 129 -3.08 17.96 7.12
N ASN A 130 -1.79 17.68 7.29
CA ASN A 130 -0.78 17.66 6.22
C ASN A 130 -0.40 16.23 5.79
N VAL A 131 -1.27 15.26 6.03
CA VAL A 131 -1.01 13.84 5.73
C VAL A 131 -1.50 13.51 4.33
N LYS A 132 -0.68 12.78 3.57
CA LYS A 132 -1.02 12.19 2.28
C LYS A 132 -1.27 10.70 2.44
N ILE A 133 -2.34 10.22 1.83
CA ILE A 133 -2.75 8.80 1.88
C ILE A 133 -2.72 8.27 0.45
N TYR A 134 -1.96 7.22 0.24
CA TYR A 134 -1.91 6.47 -1.01
C TYR A 134 -2.55 5.11 -0.81
N MET A 135 -3.56 4.80 -1.60
CA MET A 135 -4.21 3.50 -1.61
C MET A 135 -3.83 2.80 -2.91
N LEU A 136 -3.07 1.71 -2.79
CA LEU A 136 -2.55 0.95 -3.93
C LEU A 136 -3.32 -0.36 -4.06
N GLY A 137 -3.75 -0.68 -5.26
CA GLY A 137 -4.46 -1.92 -5.53
C GLY A 137 -4.40 -2.32 -6.98
N ASN A 138 -4.39 -3.62 -7.22
CA ASN A 138 -4.62 -4.16 -8.55
C ASN A 138 -6.11 -4.06 -8.89
N THR A 139 -6.43 -3.97 -10.18
CA THR A 139 -7.82 -4.03 -10.64
C THR A 139 -8.40 -5.41 -10.34
N VAL A 140 -9.43 -5.44 -9.51
CA VAL A 140 -10.13 -6.66 -9.12
C VAL A 140 -11.61 -6.47 -9.40
N ASN A 141 -12.34 -5.88 -8.45
CA ASN A 141 -13.77 -5.64 -8.55
C ASN A 141 -14.07 -4.15 -8.38
N LYS A 142 -14.83 -3.59 -9.34
CA LYS A 142 -15.25 -2.19 -9.32
C LYS A 142 -16.28 -1.85 -8.23
N PHE A 143 -16.86 -2.86 -7.58
CA PHE A 143 -17.82 -2.71 -6.48
C PHE A 143 -17.16 -2.82 -5.09
N ALA A 144 -15.89 -2.52 -4.98
CA ALA A 144 -15.19 -2.54 -3.70
C ALA A 144 -15.84 -1.58 -2.68
N PRO A 145 -15.90 -1.97 -1.39
CA PRO A 145 -16.50 -1.15 -0.34
C PRO A 145 -15.93 0.27 -0.29
N TYR A 146 -14.64 0.41 -0.54
CA TYR A 146 -13.96 1.71 -0.55
C TYR A 146 -14.52 2.67 -1.60
N PHE A 147 -14.83 2.18 -2.79
CA PHE A 147 -15.42 3.03 -3.85
C PHE A 147 -16.84 3.47 -3.50
N ILE A 148 -17.61 2.57 -2.90
CA ILE A 148 -18.99 2.83 -2.50
C ILE A 148 -19.03 3.84 -1.34
N GLU A 149 -18.28 3.59 -0.29
CA GLU A 149 -18.25 4.41 0.93
C GLU A 149 -17.66 5.81 0.69
N MET A 150 -16.67 5.91 -0.20
CA MET A 150 -16.13 7.20 -0.62
C MET A 150 -16.97 7.87 -1.72
N GLY A 151 -18.00 7.24 -2.25
CA GLY A 151 -18.84 7.79 -3.33
C GLY A 151 -18.11 7.99 -4.66
N LEU A 152 -17.14 7.14 -4.98
CA LEU A 152 -16.31 7.21 -6.20
C LEU A 152 -17.06 6.59 -7.39
N LYS A 153 -18.10 7.29 -7.88
CA LYS A 153 -19.08 6.74 -8.82
C LYS A 153 -18.52 6.41 -10.20
N HIS A 154 -17.47 7.10 -10.64
CA HIS A 154 -16.96 6.96 -12.00
C HIS A 154 -15.91 5.88 -12.18
N VAL A 155 -15.41 5.30 -11.08
CA VAL A 155 -14.33 4.28 -11.15
C VAL A 155 -14.67 3.13 -12.09
N GLY A 156 -15.93 2.71 -12.12
CA GLY A 156 -16.38 1.62 -12.99
C GLY A 156 -16.34 1.92 -14.51
N SER A 157 -16.25 3.19 -14.87
CA SER A 157 -16.19 3.65 -16.28
C SER A 157 -14.84 4.23 -16.68
N MET A 158 -13.86 4.29 -15.77
CA MET A 158 -12.52 4.79 -16.05
C MET A 158 -11.77 3.88 -17.03
N GLU A 159 -11.03 4.50 -17.92
CA GLU A 159 -10.08 3.84 -18.82
C GLU A 159 -8.64 3.96 -18.29
N LYS A 160 -7.75 3.12 -18.80
CA LYS A 160 -6.32 3.16 -18.39
C LYS A 160 -5.70 4.51 -18.76
N GLY A 161 -5.16 5.19 -17.76
CA GLY A 161 -4.57 6.52 -17.86
C GLY A 161 -5.48 7.63 -17.37
N ASP A 162 -6.75 7.33 -17.08
CA ASP A 162 -7.67 8.34 -16.53
C ASP A 162 -7.32 8.70 -15.09
N ILE A 163 -7.54 9.97 -14.76
CA ILE A 163 -7.46 10.50 -13.41
C ILE A 163 -8.75 11.25 -13.11
N ASP A 164 -9.42 10.86 -12.05
CA ASP A 164 -10.64 11.50 -11.56
C ASP A 164 -10.40 12.13 -10.19
N VAL A 165 -10.93 13.34 -9.94
CA VAL A 165 -10.73 14.06 -8.70
C VAL A 165 -12.06 14.42 -8.05
N TYR A 166 -12.26 13.90 -6.84
CA TYR A 166 -13.44 14.14 -6.01
C TYR A 166 -13.14 15.15 -4.92
N THR A 167 -14.06 16.09 -4.69
CA THR A 167 -13.96 17.06 -3.60
C THR A 167 -15.18 16.91 -2.69
N TYR A 168 -14.94 16.84 -1.37
CA TYR A 168 -15.98 16.49 -0.39
C TYR A 168 -16.45 17.73 0.37
N GLY A 169 -17.64 18.20 0.00
CA GLY A 169 -18.37 19.27 0.68
C GLY A 169 -17.53 20.54 0.93
N SER A 170 -17.67 21.12 2.12
CA SER A 170 -16.88 22.28 2.58
C SER A 170 -15.49 21.90 3.12
N SER A 171 -15.20 20.59 3.24
CA SER A 171 -13.88 20.13 3.64
C SER A 171 -12.88 20.35 2.50
N LYS A 172 -11.62 20.57 2.84
CA LYS A 172 -10.54 20.65 1.84
C LYS A 172 -10.08 19.26 1.36
N LEU A 173 -10.78 18.19 1.75
CA LEU A 173 -10.43 16.84 1.38
C LEU A 173 -10.64 16.64 -0.12
N LYS A 174 -9.61 16.17 -0.79
CA LYS A 174 -9.63 15.72 -2.18
C LYS A 174 -9.17 14.28 -2.25
N VAL A 175 -9.86 13.49 -3.05
CA VAL A 175 -9.48 12.13 -3.42
C VAL A 175 -9.25 12.10 -4.92
N ALA A 176 -8.05 11.76 -5.34
CA ALA A 176 -7.72 11.50 -6.73
C ALA A 176 -7.68 9.99 -6.95
N VAL A 177 -8.37 9.52 -7.97
CA VAL A 177 -8.33 8.13 -8.42
C VAL A 177 -7.63 8.11 -9.75
N GLU A 178 -6.58 7.31 -9.86
CA GLU A 178 -5.86 7.07 -11.10
C GLU A 178 -5.98 5.60 -11.48
N TYR A 179 -6.48 5.35 -12.69
CA TYR A 179 -6.42 4.02 -13.27
C TYR A 179 -5.10 3.89 -14.04
N CYS A 180 -4.04 3.50 -13.35
CA CYS A 180 -2.70 3.45 -13.89
C CYS A 180 -2.60 2.56 -15.13
N ALA A 181 -2.00 3.09 -16.18
CA ALA A 181 -1.52 2.27 -17.29
C ALA A 181 -0.30 1.46 -16.80
N SER A 182 -0.39 0.13 -16.83
CA SER A 182 0.80 -0.69 -16.57
C SER A 182 1.88 -0.32 -17.58
N PRO A 183 3.10 0.05 -17.15
CA PRO A 183 4.18 0.20 -18.08
C PRO A 183 4.33 -1.13 -18.81
N LYS A 184 4.22 -1.12 -20.14
CA LYS A 184 4.50 -2.28 -20.97
C LYS A 184 5.97 -2.64 -20.72
N LYS A 185 6.25 -3.53 -19.78
CA LYS A 185 7.51 -4.23 -19.80
C LYS A 185 7.47 -5.08 -21.07
N GLU A 186 8.21 -4.68 -22.08
CA GLU A 186 8.62 -5.55 -23.17
C GLU A 186 9.60 -6.62 -22.64
N GLY A 187 9.19 -7.31 -21.59
CA GLY A 187 9.83 -8.50 -21.11
C GLY A 187 9.04 -9.68 -21.67
N LYS A 188 9.70 -10.59 -22.33
CA LYS A 188 9.12 -11.85 -22.78
C LYS A 188 8.23 -12.41 -21.68
N LYS A 189 6.90 -12.28 -21.84
CA LYS A 189 5.97 -13.10 -21.07
C LYS A 189 6.43 -14.52 -21.29
N SER A 190 6.61 -15.29 -20.23
CA SER A 190 6.79 -16.73 -20.36
C SER A 190 5.47 -17.29 -20.86
N ASP A 191 5.27 -17.28 -22.17
CA ASP A 191 4.06 -17.82 -22.82
C ASP A 191 3.83 -19.28 -22.44
N VAL A 192 4.87 -19.96 -21.96
CA VAL A 192 4.83 -21.36 -21.51
C VAL A 192 3.90 -21.58 -20.32
N TYR A 193 3.89 -20.70 -19.32
CA TYR A 193 3.08 -20.85 -18.10
C TYR A 193 1.69 -20.23 -18.21
N PHE A 194 1.44 -19.41 -19.22
CA PHE A 194 0.18 -18.71 -19.45
C PHE A 194 -0.48 -19.10 -20.78
N ALA A 195 -0.08 -20.24 -21.35
CA ALA A 195 -0.60 -20.77 -22.60
C ALA A 195 -2.03 -21.36 -22.49
N PHE A 196 -2.60 -21.38 -21.27
CA PHE A 196 -3.97 -21.86 -21.06
C PHE A 196 -4.96 -20.79 -21.52
N ASP A 197 -5.88 -21.18 -22.39
CA ASP A 197 -6.99 -20.31 -22.81
C ASP A 197 -8.04 -20.21 -21.70
N ASN A 198 -7.73 -19.43 -20.70
CA ASN A 198 -8.59 -19.16 -19.56
C ASN A 198 -8.80 -17.64 -19.41
N PRO A 199 -10.04 -17.15 -19.55
CA PRO A 199 -10.35 -15.72 -19.42
C PRO A 199 -9.84 -15.10 -18.11
N SER A 200 -9.87 -15.86 -17.01
CA SER A 200 -9.36 -15.38 -15.71
C SER A 200 -7.85 -15.13 -15.71
N LEU A 201 -7.07 -15.89 -16.49
CA LEU A 201 -5.63 -15.65 -16.63
C LEU A 201 -5.36 -14.39 -17.47
N GLN A 202 -6.17 -14.13 -18.49
CA GLN A 202 -6.06 -12.91 -19.29
C GLN A 202 -6.34 -11.66 -18.44
N LEU A 203 -7.29 -11.73 -17.49
CA LEU A 203 -7.58 -10.66 -16.54
C LEU A 203 -6.36 -10.37 -15.63
N ILE A 204 -5.68 -11.41 -15.16
CA ILE A 204 -4.48 -11.27 -14.31
C ILE A 204 -3.34 -10.61 -15.09
N THR A 205 -3.13 -11.01 -16.34
CA THR A 205 -2.02 -10.52 -17.18
C THR A 205 -2.33 -9.19 -17.85
N GLY A 206 -3.62 -8.89 -18.12
CA GLY A 206 -4.08 -7.71 -18.83
C GLY A 206 -4.40 -6.51 -17.93
N GLY A 207 -4.50 -6.70 -16.60
CA GLY A 207 -4.89 -5.64 -15.66
C GLY A 207 -6.31 -5.09 -15.91
N ALA A 208 -7.21 -5.91 -16.44
CA ALA A 208 -8.62 -5.57 -16.59
C ALA A 208 -9.40 -5.86 -15.29
N TRP A 209 -10.54 -5.19 -15.11
CA TRP A 209 -11.46 -5.51 -14.03
C TRP A 209 -12.00 -6.93 -14.18
N GLU A 210 -12.18 -7.63 -13.07
CA GLU A 210 -12.88 -8.91 -13.09
C GLU A 210 -14.33 -8.67 -13.53
N ILE A 211 -14.77 -9.43 -14.53
CA ILE A 211 -16.16 -9.47 -14.93
C ILE A 211 -16.83 -10.51 -14.02
N ASP A 212 -17.91 -10.14 -13.34
CA ASP A 212 -18.74 -11.09 -12.62
C ASP A 212 -19.31 -12.11 -13.62
N LEU A 213 -18.78 -13.30 -13.61
CA LEU A 213 -19.22 -14.42 -14.46
C LEU A 213 -20.50 -15.09 -13.90
N TYR A 214 -21.05 -14.57 -12.81
CA TYR A 214 -22.28 -15.12 -12.24
C TYR A 214 -23.49 -14.57 -13.00
N PRO A 215 -24.40 -15.46 -13.45
CA PRO A 215 -25.66 -15.00 -14.05
C PRO A 215 -26.42 -14.19 -13.00
N HIS A 216 -26.65 -12.92 -13.29
CA HIS A 216 -27.51 -12.10 -12.47
C HIS A 216 -28.94 -12.65 -12.52
N CYS A 217 -29.56 -12.81 -11.37
CA CYS A 217 -30.96 -13.15 -11.31
C CYS A 217 -31.75 -12.04 -12.04
N PRO A 218 -32.56 -12.34 -13.06
CA PRO A 218 -33.36 -11.32 -13.72
C PRO A 218 -34.29 -10.74 -12.66
N VAL A 219 -34.05 -9.49 -12.28
CA VAL A 219 -34.95 -8.73 -11.44
C VAL A 219 -36.22 -8.50 -12.25
N LYS A 220 -37.33 -9.07 -11.80
CA LYS A 220 -38.66 -8.79 -12.36
C LYS A 220 -39.14 -7.43 -11.90
#